data_559ce8361eccb666b8ecf9cf17f46635
#
_entry.id   559ce8361eccb666b8ecf9cf17f46635
#
_cell.length_a   1.000
_cell.length_b   1.000
_cell.length_c   1.000
_cell.angle_alpha   90.00
_cell.angle_beta   90.00
_cell.angle_gamma   90.00
#
_symmetry.space_group_name_H-M   'P 1'
#
loop_
_entity.id
_entity.type
_entity.pdbx_description
1 polymer ?
#
loop_
_entity_poly.entity_id
_entity_poly.type
_entity_poly.pdbx_seq_one_letter_code
_entity_poly.pdbx_strand_id
1 'polypeptide(L)'
;KRQWPRVTRLLSQEHQTLPSLPRWDPLHQHTDLLSPLSADNDEVLHTRALAYLLDPVRPHGFDIDLLRRIIRRLRGMPNVRERQLNGILRLLGRTKREREIVVIPEYRHLVKRAKKQTYPRTDIWIEIHAGRSSRLIVIENKIEARESDLQLTSYEALAKEWRKKHPSGRPLLIFLTPDGKKPRSGTAGKWVALPYAELAGMLRRTWLAHKSAPGAEWLRLYLASI
;
A
#
# COMPACT_ATOMS: atom_id res chain seq x y z
N LYS A 1 -23.42 10.89 -8.85
CA LYS A 1 -22.52 11.50 -7.84
C LYS A 1 -22.59 10.68 -6.56
N ARG A 2 -21.87 9.55 -6.49
CA ARG A 2 -21.67 8.80 -5.23
C ARG A 2 -20.32 9.22 -4.71
N GLN A 3 -20.31 10.28 -3.91
CA GLN A 3 -19.14 10.65 -3.12
C GLN A 3 -18.73 9.46 -2.25
N TRP A 4 -17.46 9.37 -1.93
CA TRP A 4 -16.89 8.46 -0.94
C TRP A 4 -17.44 8.73 0.49
N PRO A 5 -18.73 8.47 0.78
CA PRO A 5 -19.30 8.85 2.06
C PRO A 5 -18.76 7.98 3.20
N ARG A 6 -18.10 6.85 2.85
CA ARG A 6 -17.68 5.87 3.86
C ARG A 6 -16.30 6.10 4.43
N VAL A 7 -15.31 6.50 3.61
CA VAL A 7 -13.96 6.78 4.14
C VAL A 7 -14.00 8.07 4.94
N THR A 8 -14.65 9.10 4.41
CA THR A 8 -14.87 10.36 5.15
C THR A 8 -15.68 10.14 6.44
N ARG A 9 -16.67 9.22 6.44
CA ARG A 9 -17.45 8.89 7.65
C ARG A 9 -16.64 8.05 8.64
N LEU A 10 -15.77 7.13 8.18
CA LEU A 10 -14.87 6.36 9.05
C LEU A 10 -13.80 7.27 9.65
N LEU A 11 -13.23 8.17 8.84
CA LEU A 11 -12.33 9.21 9.33
C LEU A 11 -13.04 10.12 10.34
N SER A 12 -14.30 10.52 10.11
CA SER A 12 -15.06 11.34 11.06
C SER A 12 -15.49 10.59 12.32
N GLN A 13 -15.65 9.27 12.30
CA GLN A 13 -15.88 8.47 13.50
C GLN A 13 -14.61 8.29 14.34
N GLU A 14 -13.43 8.13 13.71
CA GLU A 14 -12.15 8.20 14.43
C GLU A 14 -11.81 9.64 14.87
N HIS A 15 -12.34 10.65 14.19
CA HIS A 15 -12.17 12.08 14.52
C HIS A 15 -12.90 12.52 15.79
N GLN A 16 -13.84 11.76 16.33
CA GLN A 16 -14.44 12.07 17.64
C GLN A 16 -13.44 11.96 18.80
N THR A 17 -12.29 11.32 18.58
CA THR A 17 -11.19 11.21 19.55
C THR A 17 -9.95 12.03 19.20
N LEU A 18 -9.89 12.64 18.00
CA LEU A 18 -8.80 13.53 17.61
C LEU A 18 -9.19 14.99 17.89
N PRO A 19 -8.25 15.83 18.37
CA PRO A 19 -8.49 17.26 18.45
C PRO A 19 -8.88 17.78 17.06
N SER A 20 -9.80 18.74 17.00
CA SER A 20 -10.30 19.32 15.74
C SER A 20 -9.13 19.65 14.83
N LEU A 21 -9.13 19.04 13.64
CA LEU A 21 -8.05 19.27 12.68
C LEU A 21 -8.05 20.75 12.26
N PRO A 22 -6.89 21.38 12.12
CA PRO A 22 -6.81 22.74 11.63
C PRO A 22 -7.46 22.88 10.24
N ARG A 23 -8.04 24.04 9.92
CA ARG A 23 -8.67 24.31 8.61
C ARG A 23 -7.72 24.14 7.41
N TRP A 24 -6.41 24.23 7.61
CA TRP A 24 -5.39 23.99 6.59
C TRP A 24 -5.06 22.49 6.40
N ASP A 25 -5.64 21.61 7.20
CA ASP A 25 -5.39 20.17 7.06
C ASP A 25 -5.96 19.65 5.73
N PRO A 26 -5.21 18.84 4.98
CA PRO A 26 -5.67 18.30 3.69
C PRO A 26 -7.03 17.61 3.75
N LEU A 27 -7.36 16.98 4.88
CA LEU A 27 -8.64 16.29 5.08
C LEU A 27 -9.85 17.24 5.19
N HIS A 28 -9.62 18.57 5.34
CA HIS A 28 -10.67 19.60 5.32
C HIS A 28 -10.77 20.34 3.99
N GLN A 29 -9.90 20.04 3.03
CA GLN A 29 -9.87 20.77 1.77
C GLN A 29 -10.82 20.16 0.75
N HIS A 30 -11.42 21.03 -0.07
CA HIS A 30 -12.36 20.64 -1.12
C HIS A 30 -11.66 20.45 -2.49
N THR A 31 -10.39 20.88 -2.61
CA THR A 31 -9.61 20.71 -3.84
C THR A 31 -8.73 19.48 -3.71
N ASP A 32 -8.97 18.51 -4.55
CA ASP A 32 -8.27 17.23 -4.57
C ASP A 32 -7.69 16.93 -5.96
N LEU A 33 -6.98 15.81 -6.09
CA LEU A 33 -6.27 15.43 -7.31
C LEU A 33 -7.16 14.67 -8.29
N LEU A 34 -8.11 13.87 -7.82
CA LEU A 34 -8.77 12.86 -8.63
C LEU A 34 -10.19 13.25 -9.07
N SER A 35 -10.92 14.00 -8.25
CA SER A 35 -12.29 14.42 -8.60
C SER A 35 -12.39 15.20 -9.92
N PRO A 36 -11.45 16.15 -10.24
CA PRO A 36 -11.48 16.82 -11.53
C PRO A 36 -11.30 15.88 -12.72
N LEU A 37 -10.71 14.71 -12.49
CA LEU A 37 -10.49 13.69 -13.52
C LEU A 37 -11.60 12.63 -13.52
N SER A 38 -12.62 12.77 -12.66
CA SER A 38 -13.66 11.74 -12.41
C SER A 38 -13.06 10.36 -12.06
N ALA A 39 -11.95 10.37 -11.31
CA ALA A 39 -11.12 9.22 -11.02
C ALA A 39 -11.16 8.79 -9.53
N ASP A 40 -12.10 9.30 -8.75
CA ASP A 40 -12.21 9.04 -7.30
C ASP A 40 -12.31 7.55 -6.96
N ASN A 41 -12.86 6.74 -7.87
CA ASN A 41 -13.04 5.31 -7.70
C ASN A 41 -12.13 4.48 -8.63
N ASP A 42 -11.18 5.11 -9.33
CA ASP A 42 -10.27 4.41 -10.23
C ASP A 42 -9.17 3.69 -9.47
N GLU A 43 -9.34 2.38 -9.23
CA GLU A 43 -8.37 1.53 -8.54
C GLU A 43 -6.97 1.61 -9.18
N VAL A 44 -6.88 1.76 -10.49
CA VAL A 44 -5.59 1.82 -11.21
C VAL A 44 -4.87 3.12 -10.90
N LEU A 45 -5.58 4.25 -10.90
CA LEU A 45 -4.99 5.55 -10.58
C LEU A 45 -4.55 5.61 -9.11
N HIS A 46 -5.38 5.13 -8.19
CA HIS A 46 -4.98 5.02 -6.77
C HIS A 46 -3.78 4.11 -6.57
N THR A 47 -3.75 2.97 -7.27
CA THR A 47 -2.62 2.04 -7.24
C THR A 47 -1.34 2.69 -7.74
N ARG A 48 -1.39 3.43 -8.86
CA ARG A 48 -0.23 4.15 -9.43
C ARG A 48 0.23 5.28 -8.52
N ALA A 49 -0.71 6.04 -7.95
CA ALA A 49 -0.42 7.10 -6.99
C ALA A 49 0.30 6.56 -5.76
N LEU A 50 -0.22 5.47 -5.18
CA LEU A 50 0.39 4.84 -4.03
C LEU A 50 1.76 4.23 -4.36
N ALA A 51 1.90 3.56 -5.50
CA ALA A 51 3.18 3.01 -5.94
C ALA A 51 4.23 4.12 -6.14
N TYR A 52 3.85 5.27 -6.74
CA TYR A 52 4.73 6.43 -6.86
C TYR A 52 5.22 6.91 -5.49
N LEU A 53 4.34 7.02 -4.49
CA LEU A 53 4.70 7.47 -3.13
C LEU A 53 5.54 6.46 -2.35
N LEU A 54 5.45 5.17 -2.69
CA LEU A 54 6.21 4.10 -2.05
C LEU A 54 7.59 3.89 -2.68
N ASP A 55 7.83 4.45 -3.87
CA ASP A 55 9.07 4.27 -4.63
C ASP A 55 10.11 5.34 -4.24
N PRO A 56 11.17 4.98 -3.47
CA PRO A 56 12.13 5.95 -2.97
C PRO A 56 13.02 6.58 -4.06
N VAL A 57 12.97 6.06 -5.29
CA VAL A 57 13.71 6.60 -6.44
C VAL A 57 12.96 7.78 -7.07
N ARG A 58 11.64 7.88 -6.82
CA ARG A 58 10.83 8.97 -7.33
C ARG A 58 11.18 10.30 -6.64
N PRO A 59 11.09 11.42 -7.39
CA PRO A 59 11.53 12.73 -6.89
C PRO A 59 10.53 13.40 -5.93
N HIS A 60 9.76 12.64 -5.17
CA HIS A 60 8.80 13.19 -4.20
C HIS A 60 9.47 13.66 -2.89
N GLY A 61 10.70 13.23 -2.59
CA GLY A 61 11.44 13.67 -1.41
C GLY A 61 11.08 13.00 -0.08
N PHE A 62 10.22 11.97 -0.09
CA PHE A 62 9.81 11.25 1.13
C PHE A 62 10.70 10.02 1.43
N ASP A 63 11.57 9.65 0.50
CA ASP A 63 12.40 8.43 0.57
C ASP A 63 11.52 7.21 0.94
N ILE A 64 11.86 6.50 2.00
CA ILE A 64 11.14 5.30 2.47
C ILE A 64 10.18 5.59 3.64
N ASP A 65 9.93 6.84 3.97
CA ASP A 65 9.20 7.18 5.21
C ASP A 65 7.78 6.59 5.20
N LEU A 66 7.03 6.75 4.10
CA LEU A 66 5.71 6.16 3.98
C LEU A 66 5.74 4.63 4.11
N LEU A 67 6.65 3.95 3.37
CA LEU A 67 6.78 2.50 3.44
C LEU A 67 7.10 2.04 4.88
N ARG A 68 8.01 2.74 5.56
CA ARG A 68 8.38 2.45 6.95
C ARG A 68 7.20 2.63 7.90
N ARG A 69 6.36 3.66 7.71
CA ARG A 69 5.14 3.90 8.50
C ARG A 69 4.13 2.78 8.30
N ILE A 70 3.89 2.36 7.06
CA ILE A 70 3.00 1.24 6.76
C ILE A 70 3.48 -0.01 7.51
N ILE A 71 4.74 -0.40 7.36
CA ILE A 71 5.26 -1.62 8.00
C ILE A 71 5.16 -1.54 9.52
N ARG A 72 5.42 -0.39 10.13
CA ARG A 72 5.27 -0.21 11.58
C ARG A 72 3.81 -0.30 12.03
N ARG A 73 2.88 0.25 11.24
CA ARG A 73 1.45 0.24 11.56
C ARG A 73 0.85 -1.18 11.55
N LEU A 74 1.39 -2.08 10.76
CA LEU A 74 0.92 -3.47 10.70
C LEU A 74 1.24 -4.29 11.96
N ARG A 75 2.04 -3.76 12.89
CA ARG A 75 2.38 -4.44 14.14
C ARG A 75 1.12 -4.69 14.97
N GLY A 76 0.96 -5.92 15.46
CA GLY A 76 -0.22 -6.34 16.21
C GLY A 76 -1.45 -6.66 15.37
N MET A 77 -1.43 -6.41 14.04
CA MET A 77 -2.55 -6.78 13.17
C MET A 77 -2.63 -8.31 12.96
N PRO A 78 -3.84 -8.85 12.74
CA PRO A 78 -4.02 -10.26 12.39
C PRO A 78 -3.19 -10.66 11.16
N ASN A 79 -2.75 -11.92 11.12
CA ASN A 79 -1.94 -12.50 10.04
C ASN A 79 -0.53 -11.91 9.88
N VAL A 80 -0.12 -11.02 10.77
CA VAL A 80 1.22 -10.42 10.80
C VAL A 80 2.12 -11.18 11.76
N ARG A 81 3.35 -11.43 11.33
CA ARG A 81 4.40 -12.00 12.21
C ARG A 81 5.44 -10.93 12.53
N GLU A 82 5.68 -10.65 13.80
CA GLU A 82 6.67 -9.67 14.25
C GLU A 82 8.05 -9.89 13.62
N ARG A 83 8.51 -11.15 13.53
CA ARG A 83 9.78 -11.49 12.88
C ARG A 83 9.85 -11.06 11.41
N GLN A 84 8.70 -11.11 10.70
CA GLN A 84 8.60 -10.68 9.30
C GLN A 84 8.75 -9.17 9.19
N LEU A 85 8.00 -8.40 9.99
CA LEU A 85 8.09 -6.93 10.03
C LEU A 85 9.48 -6.46 10.43
N ASN A 86 10.04 -7.04 11.48
CA ASN A 86 11.40 -6.71 11.95
C ASN A 86 12.45 -7.01 10.85
N GLY A 87 12.27 -8.09 10.09
CA GLY A 87 13.11 -8.38 8.93
C GLY A 87 13.04 -7.31 7.85
N ILE A 88 11.84 -6.81 7.53
CA ILE A 88 11.63 -5.72 6.56
C ILE A 88 12.23 -4.42 7.10
N LEU A 89 11.88 -4.03 8.34
CA LEU A 89 12.36 -2.79 8.95
C LEU A 89 13.90 -2.75 9.05
N ARG A 90 14.55 -3.90 9.30
CA ARG A 90 16.01 -3.99 9.32
C ARG A 90 16.60 -3.68 7.95
N LEU A 91 16.03 -4.18 6.84
CA LEU A 91 16.50 -3.86 5.50
C LEU A 91 16.23 -2.39 5.16
N LEU A 92 15.07 -1.86 5.52
CA LEU A 92 14.76 -0.44 5.36
C LEU A 92 15.67 0.48 6.20
N GLY A 93 16.27 -0.04 7.26
CA GLY A 93 17.25 0.70 8.09
C GLY A 93 18.64 0.79 7.48
N ARG A 94 18.94 0.05 6.43
CA ARG A 94 20.22 0.14 5.71
C ARG A 94 20.33 1.45 4.96
N THR A 95 21.56 1.88 4.67
CA THR A 95 21.80 3.08 3.85
C THR A 95 21.30 2.89 2.42
N LYS A 96 21.11 3.96 1.67
CA LYS A 96 20.71 3.92 0.25
C LYS A 96 21.72 3.14 -0.61
N ARG A 97 23.00 3.12 -0.23
CA ARG A 97 24.03 2.38 -0.95
C ARG A 97 24.01 0.87 -0.67
N GLU A 98 23.47 0.48 0.49
CA GLU A 98 23.45 -0.93 0.94
C GLU A 98 22.13 -1.62 0.61
N ARG A 99 21.09 -0.88 0.22
CA ARG A 99 19.78 -1.41 -0.11
C ARG A 99 19.34 -0.98 -1.49
N GLU A 100 18.59 -1.86 -2.13
CA GLU A 100 17.82 -1.59 -3.33
C GLU A 100 16.34 -1.83 -3.02
N ILE A 101 15.49 -0.93 -3.49
CA ILE A 101 14.03 -1.05 -3.38
C ILE A 101 13.45 -0.88 -4.77
N VAL A 102 12.72 -1.89 -5.22
CA VAL A 102 12.07 -1.91 -6.53
C VAL A 102 10.57 -1.92 -6.29
N VAL A 103 9.88 -0.89 -6.78
CA VAL A 103 8.42 -0.78 -6.69
C VAL A 103 7.83 -0.87 -8.10
N ILE A 104 7.00 -1.88 -8.34
CA ILE A 104 6.40 -2.13 -9.64
C ILE A 104 4.88 -2.09 -9.49
N PRO A 105 4.21 -1.04 -10.00
CA PRO A 105 2.76 -1.05 -10.13
C PRO A 105 2.34 -2.02 -11.22
N GLU A 106 1.18 -2.64 -11.05
CA GLU A 106 0.57 -3.53 -12.04
C GLU A 106 1.53 -4.65 -12.51
N TYR A 107 2.33 -5.20 -11.59
CA TYR A 107 3.32 -6.24 -11.89
C TYR A 107 2.67 -7.47 -12.52
N ARG A 108 3.14 -7.84 -13.70
CA ARG A 108 2.66 -9.01 -14.46
C ARG A 108 3.76 -10.06 -14.54
N HIS A 109 3.42 -11.29 -14.28
CA HIS A 109 4.33 -12.41 -14.45
C HIS A 109 3.61 -13.64 -15.02
N LEU A 110 4.28 -14.35 -15.91
CA LEU A 110 3.76 -15.58 -16.47
C LEU A 110 3.71 -16.68 -15.41
N VAL A 111 2.52 -17.15 -15.10
CA VAL A 111 2.33 -18.37 -14.28
C VAL A 111 1.85 -19.50 -15.18
N LYS A 112 2.69 -20.53 -15.31
CA LYS A 112 2.31 -21.77 -15.96
C LYS A 112 1.49 -22.62 -14.97
N ARG A 113 0.21 -22.78 -15.22
CA ARG A 113 -0.65 -23.75 -14.50
C ARG A 113 -1.07 -24.83 -15.47
N ALA A 114 -0.71 -26.08 -15.18
CA ALA A 114 -1.05 -27.32 -15.88
C ALA A 114 -1.49 -27.24 -17.36
N LYS A 115 -2.61 -26.57 -17.67
CA LYS A 115 -3.16 -26.44 -19.04
C LYS A 115 -3.45 -24.99 -19.46
N LYS A 116 -3.18 -23.98 -18.61
CA LYS A 116 -3.43 -22.57 -18.93
C LYS A 116 -2.23 -21.69 -18.52
N GLN A 117 -1.82 -20.84 -19.45
CA GLN A 117 -0.93 -19.72 -19.13
C GLN A 117 -1.81 -18.56 -18.69
N THR A 118 -1.54 -18.03 -17.47
CA THR A 118 -2.20 -16.84 -16.96
C THR A 118 -1.14 -15.81 -16.59
N TYR A 119 -1.48 -14.55 -16.81
CA TYR A 119 -0.65 -13.41 -16.43
C TYR A 119 -1.34 -12.64 -15.31
N PRO A 120 -1.28 -13.14 -14.05
CA PRO A 120 -1.84 -12.39 -12.94
C PRO A 120 -1.12 -11.04 -12.82
N ARG A 121 -1.87 -10.00 -12.54
CA ARG A 121 -1.40 -8.64 -12.37
C ARG A 121 -1.65 -8.23 -10.93
N THR A 122 -0.58 -8.14 -10.12
CA THR A 122 -0.67 -7.57 -8.77
C THR A 122 -0.70 -6.06 -8.86
N ASP A 123 -1.43 -5.40 -7.97
CA ASP A 123 -1.52 -3.95 -8.01
C ASP A 123 -0.18 -3.31 -7.67
N ILE A 124 0.45 -3.66 -6.55
CA ILE A 124 1.79 -3.16 -6.21
C ILE A 124 2.68 -4.31 -5.73
N TRP A 125 3.84 -4.43 -6.35
CA TRP A 125 4.88 -5.37 -6.02
C TRP A 125 6.12 -4.62 -5.56
N ILE A 126 6.59 -4.89 -4.33
CA ILE A 126 7.75 -4.20 -3.75
C ILE A 126 8.79 -5.22 -3.33
N GLU A 127 9.96 -5.15 -3.92
CA GLU A 127 11.12 -5.93 -3.51
C GLU A 127 12.11 -5.05 -2.76
N ILE A 128 12.67 -5.56 -1.69
CA ILE A 128 13.68 -4.89 -0.87
C ILE A 128 14.87 -5.83 -0.77
N HIS A 129 16.00 -5.41 -1.29
CA HIS A 129 17.25 -6.18 -1.29
C HIS A 129 18.33 -5.46 -0.47
N ALA A 130 19.08 -6.21 0.34
CA ALA A 130 20.29 -5.71 1.01
C ALA A 130 21.25 -6.87 1.27
N GLY A 131 22.38 -6.88 0.56
CA GLY A 131 23.32 -8.00 0.53
C GLY A 131 22.64 -9.30 0.09
N ARG A 132 22.74 -10.35 0.90
CA ARG A 132 22.08 -11.65 0.62
C ARG A 132 20.63 -11.75 1.11
N SER A 133 20.10 -10.68 1.66
CA SER A 133 18.75 -10.68 2.24
C SER A 133 17.77 -9.97 1.32
N SER A 134 16.61 -10.60 1.09
CA SER A 134 15.53 -10.03 0.29
C SER A 134 14.19 -10.13 1.04
N ARG A 135 13.31 -9.17 0.80
CA ARG A 135 11.93 -9.15 1.29
C ARG A 135 11.00 -8.74 0.17
N LEU A 136 9.81 -9.32 0.19
CA LEU A 136 8.74 -9.02 -0.74
C LEU A 136 7.52 -8.52 0.02
N ILE A 137 6.93 -7.45 -0.50
CA ILE A 137 5.63 -6.93 -0.08
C ILE A 137 4.75 -6.90 -1.33
N VAL A 138 3.55 -7.43 -1.22
CA VAL A 138 2.52 -7.36 -2.26
C VAL A 138 1.34 -6.64 -1.68
N ILE A 139 0.86 -5.62 -2.36
CA ILE A 139 -0.35 -4.88 -1.98
C ILE A 139 -1.38 -5.11 -3.07
N GLU A 140 -2.54 -5.59 -2.69
CA GLU A 140 -3.76 -5.60 -3.50
C GLU A 140 -4.64 -4.47 -3.02
N ASN A 141 -5.02 -3.60 -3.94
CA ASN A 141 -5.83 -2.42 -3.71
C ASN A 141 -7.26 -2.65 -4.22
N LYS A 142 -8.24 -2.56 -3.34
CA LYS A 142 -9.66 -2.71 -3.68
C LYS A 142 -10.47 -1.54 -3.17
N ILE A 143 -11.10 -0.83 -4.08
CA ILE A 143 -11.95 0.32 -3.77
C ILE A 143 -13.43 -0.05 -3.88
N GLU A 144 -13.88 -0.45 -5.06
CA GLU A 144 -15.28 -0.82 -5.32
C GLU A 144 -15.43 -2.21 -5.96
N ALA A 145 -14.40 -2.69 -6.64
CA ALA A 145 -14.46 -3.94 -7.38
C ALA A 145 -14.66 -5.14 -6.45
N ARG A 146 -15.50 -6.08 -6.88
CA ARG A 146 -15.65 -7.35 -6.19
C ARG A 146 -14.35 -8.14 -6.29
N GLU A 147 -13.95 -8.74 -5.19
CA GLU A 147 -12.84 -9.67 -5.16
C GLU A 147 -13.13 -10.86 -6.10
N SER A 148 -12.14 -11.18 -6.95
CA SER A 148 -12.16 -12.43 -7.71
C SER A 148 -11.44 -13.52 -6.91
N ASP A 149 -12.10 -14.65 -6.64
CA ASP A 149 -11.55 -15.77 -5.88
C ASP A 149 -10.21 -16.30 -6.42
N LEU A 150 -9.97 -16.13 -7.72
CA LEU A 150 -8.74 -16.59 -8.37
C LEU A 150 -7.61 -15.57 -8.30
N GLN A 151 -7.90 -14.29 -8.06
CA GLN A 151 -6.93 -13.20 -8.11
C GLN A 151 -5.89 -13.35 -7.00
N LEU A 152 -6.31 -13.35 -5.75
CA LEU A 152 -5.42 -13.46 -4.60
C LEU A 152 -4.64 -14.79 -4.58
N THR A 153 -5.28 -15.89 -4.97
CA THR A 153 -4.61 -17.19 -5.12
C THR A 153 -3.47 -17.13 -6.14
N SER A 154 -3.67 -16.38 -7.21
CA SER A 154 -2.63 -16.18 -8.24
C SER A 154 -1.46 -15.37 -7.72
N TYR A 155 -1.71 -14.33 -6.92
CA TYR A 155 -0.67 -13.51 -6.30
C TYR A 155 0.14 -14.29 -5.27
N GLU A 156 -0.52 -15.15 -4.49
CA GLU A 156 0.17 -16.07 -3.59
C GLU A 156 1.07 -17.05 -4.32
N ALA A 157 0.64 -17.54 -5.50
CA ALA A 157 1.47 -18.39 -6.32
C ALA A 157 2.73 -17.64 -6.81
N LEU A 158 2.59 -16.37 -7.27
CA LEU A 158 3.72 -15.53 -7.63
C LEU A 158 4.67 -15.30 -6.45
N ALA A 159 4.14 -14.95 -5.29
CA ALA A 159 4.90 -14.74 -4.08
C ALA A 159 5.62 -16.01 -3.61
N LYS A 160 5.02 -17.19 -3.83
CA LYS A 160 5.64 -18.50 -3.57
C LYS A 160 6.80 -18.77 -4.54
N GLU A 161 6.64 -18.47 -5.83
CA GLU A 161 7.72 -18.63 -6.80
C GLU A 161 8.89 -17.68 -6.50
N TRP A 162 8.60 -16.41 -6.15
CA TRP A 162 9.63 -15.47 -5.71
C TRP A 162 10.41 -16.01 -4.50
N ARG A 163 9.70 -16.58 -3.51
CA ARG A 163 10.31 -17.14 -2.31
C ARG A 163 11.24 -18.33 -2.58
N LYS A 164 11.02 -19.12 -3.63
CA LYS A 164 11.96 -20.20 -4.02
C LYS A 164 13.34 -19.65 -4.35
N LYS A 165 13.38 -18.46 -5.00
CA LYS A 165 14.63 -17.76 -5.33
C LYS A 165 15.21 -17.00 -4.12
N HIS A 166 14.37 -16.67 -3.13
CA HIS A 166 14.73 -15.88 -1.94
C HIS A 166 14.31 -16.59 -0.64
N PRO A 167 14.95 -17.71 -0.25
CA PRO A 167 14.48 -18.57 0.85
C PRO A 167 14.38 -17.87 2.21
N SER A 168 15.20 -16.85 2.45
CA SER A 168 15.21 -16.06 3.69
C SER A 168 14.02 -15.10 3.80
N GLY A 169 13.30 -14.85 2.71
CA GLY A 169 12.23 -13.86 2.60
C GLY A 169 10.83 -14.47 2.70
N ARG A 170 10.07 -14.15 3.75
CA ARG A 170 8.63 -14.38 3.74
C ARG A 170 7.92 -13.20 3.12
N PRO A 171 7.11 -13.41 2.04
CA PRO A 171 6.28 -12.35 1.46
C PRO A 171 5.28 -11.81 2.48
N LEU A 172 5.13 -10.48 2.53
CA LEU A 172 4.08 -9.78 3.26
C LEU A 172 2.98 -9.43 2.26
N LEU A 173 1.77 -9.92 2.51
CA LEU A 173 0.62 -9.72 1.63
C LEU A 173 -0.36 -8.77 2.31
N ILE A 174 -0.64 -7.63 1.71
CA ILE A 174 -1.51 -6.56 2.24
C ILE A 174 -2.73 -6.43 1.33
N PHE A 175 -3.91 -6.50 1.92
CA PHE A 175 -5.18 -6.27 1.26
C PHE A 175 -5.73 -4.92 1.72
N LEU A 176 -5.63 -3.93 0.86
CA LEU A 176 -6.03 -2.55 1.13
C LEU A 176 -7.47 -2.34 0.66
N THR A 177 -8.36 -1.98 1.57
CA THR A 177 -9.78 -1.76 1.27
C THR A 177 -10.32 -0.56 2.05
N PRO A 178 -11.41 0.09 1.60
CA PRO A 178 -11.97 1.24 2.30
C PRO A 178 -12.26 1.00 3.77
N ASP A 179 -12.79 -0.16 4.11
CA ASP A 179 -13.27 -0.52 5.45
C ASP A 179 -12.44 -1.59 6.16
N GLY A 180 -11.29 -1.99 5.59
CA GLY A 180 -10.42 -3.00 6.19
C GLY A 180 -11.01 -4.40 6.20
N LYS A 181 -11.99 -4.70 5.34
CA LYS A 181 -12.53 -6.04 5.22
C LYS A 181 -11.47 -7.05 4.82
N LYS A 182 -11.54 -8.22 5.41
CA LYS A 182 -10.69 -9.35 5.04
C LYS A 182 -11.10 -9.88 3.65
N PRO A 183 -10.14 -10.46 2.90
CA PRO A 183 -10.47 -11.20 1.70
C PRO A 183 -11.50 -12.28 1.97
N ARG A 184 -12.38 -12.53 1.01
CA ARG A 184 -13.41 -13.60 1.09
C ARG A 184 -12.90 -14.95 0.64
N SER A 185 -11.80 -14.98 -0.13
CA SER A 185 -11.22 -16.21 -0.65
C SER A 185 -10.59 -17.08 0.43
N GLY A 186 -10.38 -18.37 0.14
CA GLY A 186 -9.76 -19.33 1.06
C GLY A 186 -8.34 -18.98 1.52
N THR A 187 -7.74 -17.93 0.95
CA THR A 187 -6.41 -17.41 1.27
C THR A 187 -6.44 -16.29 2.30
N ALA A 188 -7.62 -15.89 2.78
CA ALA A 188 -7.82 -14.76 3.71
C ALA A 188 -6.89 -14.78 4.94
N GLY A 189 -6.52 -15.97 5.45
CA GLY A 189 -5.61 -16.11 6.59
C GLY A 189 -4.15 -15.74 6.31
N LYS A 190 -3.78 -15.38 5.08
CA LYS A 190 -2.42 -14.98 4.70
C LYS A 190 -2.29 -13.48 4.45
N TRP A 191 -3.41 -12.81 4.19
CA TRP A 191 -3.46 -11.39 3.87
C TRP A 191 -3.72 -10.57 5.13
N VAL A 192 -3.03 -9.45 5.22
CA VAL A 192 -3.26 -8.43 6.24
C VAL A 192 -4.25 -7.43 5.67
N ALA A 193 -5.42 -7.33 6.28
CA ALA A 193 -6.41 -6.34 5.89
C ALA A 193 -6.01 -4.96 6.44
N LEU A 194 -5.82 -3.99 5.56
CA LEU A 194 -5.45 -2.62 5.91
C LEU A 194 -6.57 -1.68 5.44
N PRO A 195 -7.24 -0.94 6.34
CA PRO A 195 -8.24 0.04 5.91
C PRO A 195 -7.60 1.30 5.32
N TYR A 196 -8.28 1.92 4.36
CA TYR A 196 -7.84 3.19 3.78
C TYR A 196 -7.70 4.32 4.82
N ALA A 197 -8.54 4.34 5.85
CA ALA A 197 -8.41 5.31 6.95
C ALA A 197 -7.02 5.25 7.62
N GLU A 198 -6.48 4.04 7.82
CA GLU A 198 -5.13 3.86 8.36
C GLU A 198 -4.06 4.34 7.38
N LEU A 199 -4.23 4.05 6.08
CA LEU A 199 -3.34 4.56 5.03
C LEU A 199 -3.36 6.08 5.01
N ALA A 200 -4.54 6.72 5.01
CA ALA A 200 -4.68 8.17 5.04
C ALA A 200 -3.96 8.80 6.25
N GLY A 201 -4.09 8.19 7.41
CA GLY A 201 -3.36 8.62 8.62
C GLY A 201 -1.83 8.54 8.45
N MET A 202 -1.31 7.54 7.74
CA MET A 202 0.13 7.41 7.47
C MET A 202 0.60 8.42 6.41
N LEU A 203 -0.17 8.61 5.34
CA LEU A 203 0.08 9.62 4.31
C LEU A 203 0.11 11.03 4.93
N ARG A 204 -0.89 11.35 5.78
CA ARG A 204 -0.94 12.63 6.50
C ARG A 204 0.30 12.84 7.38
N ARG A 205 0.71 11.84 8.15
CA ARG A 205 1.94 11.93 8.97
C ARG A 205 3.21 12.10 8.12
N THR A 206 3.25 11.47 6.94
CA THR A 206 4.34 11.67 5.96
C THR A 206 4.33 13.09 5.44
N TRP A 207 3.19 13.62 5.03
CA TRP A 207 3.06 15.01 4.60
C TRP A 207 3.49 16.02 5.68
N LEU A 208 3.02 15.83 6.93
CA LEU A 208 3.40 16.69 8.04
C LEU A 208 4.91 16.70 8.31
N ALA A 209 5.57 15.56 8.15
CA ALA A 209 7.02 15.43 8.35
C ALA A 209 7.85 15.99 7.19
N HIS A 210 7.25 16.17 6.01
CA HIS A 210 7.96 16.52 4.78
C HIS A 210 7.30 17.68 4.01
N LYS A 211 6.78 18.70 4.71
CA LYS A 211 6.04 19.84 4.09
C LYS A 211 6.83 20.61 3.03
N SER A 212 8.15 20.61 3.13
CA SER A 212 9.05 21.28 2.17
C SER A 212 9.57 20.35 1.07
N ALA A 213 9.17 19.08 1.06
CA ALA A 213 9.61 18.14 0.04
C ALA A 213 8.96 18.46 -1.32
N PRO A 214 9.63 18.17 -2.46
CA PRO A 214 9.08 18.43 -3.80
C PRO A 214 7.69 17.83 -4.05
N GLY A 215 7.39 16.67 -3.48
CA GLY A 215 6.12 16.00 -3.62
C GLY A 215 5.06 16.38 -2.57
N ALA A 216 5.34 17.33 -1.67
CA ALA A 216 4.45 17.63 -0.54
C ALA A 216 3.07 18.11 -1.01
N GLU A 217 3.02 19.00 -2.00
CA GLU A 217 1.75 19.51 -2.53
C GLU A 217 0.96 18.42 -3.26
N TRP A 218 1.64 17.59 -4.03
CA TRP A 218 1.01 16.44 -4.68
C TRP A 218 0.41 15.47 -3.67
N LEU A 219 1.16 15.17 -2.59
CA LEU A 219 0.66 14.30 -1.50
C LEU A 219 -0.54 14.94 -0.79
N ARG A 220 -0.54 16.27 -0.60
CA ARG A 220 -1.66 17.01 -0.02
C ARG A 220 -2.94 16.85 -0.85
N LEU A 221 -2.83 17.04 -2.16
CA LEU A 221 -3.95 16.89 -3.09
C LEU A 221 -4.44 15.45 -3.16
N TYR A 222 -3.54 14.47 -3.14
CA TYR A 222 -3.92 13.06 -3.11
C TYR A 222 -4.64 12.68 -1.80
N LEU A 223 -4.19 13.22 -0.66
CA LEU A 223 -4.87 13.03 0.63
C LEU A 223 -6.31 13.54 0.62
N ALA A 224 -6.57 14.65 -0.08
CA ALA A 224 -7.91 15.18 -0.22
C ALA A 224 -8.80 14.33 -1.14
N SER A 225 -8.19 13.43 -1.97
CA SER A 225 -8.93 12.51 -2.87
C SER A 225 -9.37 11.21 -2.19
N ILE A 226 -8.86 10.89 -1.00
CA ILE A 226 -9.11 9.63 -0.29
C ILE A 226 -9.80 9.86 1.05
#